data_55a4610645f6a0d43a7eab053f2aba37
#
_entry.id   55a4610645f6a0d43a7eab053f2aba37
#
_cell.length_a   1.000
_cell.length_b   1.000
_cell.length_c   1.000
_cell.angle_alpha   90.00
_cell.angle_beta   90.00
_cell.angle_gamma   90.00
#
_symmetry.space_group_name_H-M   'P 1'
#
loop_
_entity.id
_entity.type
_entity.pdbx_description
1 polymer ?
#
loop_
_entity_poly.entity_id
_entity_poly.type
_entity_poly.pdbx_seq_one_letter_code
_entity_poly.pdbx_strand_id
1 'polypeptide(L)'
;NMSIDKDIFNPIEIIEVDLASSREKLGKTLGGLLPYLFIMFCFMGAMYPAIDLGAGEKERGTLETLLVAPATRIEILIGKFGVITLAGITSAILSLVGIVVSVLMLTAIPEEIIQFAFEVLQPVTIFFLITLLIPVTIFFAAMLLILSIYANSFKEAQSIITPLNIAILIPI
;
A
#
# COMPACT_ATOMS: atom_id res chain seq x y z
N ASN A 1 59.61 12.37 33.77
CA ASN A 1 58.85 12.12 32.56
C ASN A 1 57.68 11.16 32.91
N MET A 2 56.57 11.77 33.25
CA MET A 2 55.36 11.05 33.56
C MET A 2 54.62 10.93 32.19
N SER A 3 54.74 9.76 31.55
CA SER A 3 54.00 9.43 30.35
C SER A 3 52.54 9.23 30.77
N ILE A 4 51.74 10.26 30.57
CA ILE A 4 50.28 10.13 30.72
C ILE A 4 49.80 9.19 29.62
N ASP A 5 49.24 8.07 30.06
CA ASP A 5 48.70 7.02 29.21
C ASP A 5 47.60 7.62 28.33
N LYS A 6 47.77 7.57 27.02
CA LYS A 6 46.83 8.16 26.06
C LYS A 6 45.46 7.45 26.07
N ASP A 7 45.36 6.33 26.75
CA ASP A 7 44.09 5.55 26.84
C ASP A 7 43.08 6.15 27.81
N ILE A 8 43.48 7.17 28.63
CA ILE A 8 42.57 7.87 29.55
C ILE A 8 41.67 8.85 28.80
N PHE A 9 41.97 9.20 27.55
CA PHE A 9 41.18 10.11 26.71
C PHE A 9 40.33 9.41 25.65
N ASN A 10 40.21 8.07 25.67
CA ASN A 10 39.24 7.38 24.85
C ASN A 10 37.83 7.58 25.45
N PRO A 11 36.99 8.45 24.89
CA PRO A 11 35.62 8.52 25.37
C PRO A 11 34.94 7.20 25.04
N ILE A 12 34.36 6.60 26.04
CA ILE A 12 33.44 5.46 26.04
C ILE A 12 33.18 4.95 24.62
N GLU A 13 33.82 3.84 24.27
CA GLU A 13 33.52 3.12 23.03
C GLU A 13 32.09 2.58 23.18
N ILE A 14 31.11 3.30 22.61
CA ILE A 14 29.73 2.85 22.56
C ILE A 14 29.72 1.66 21.59
N ILE A 15 29.96 0.47 22.10
CA ILE A 15 29.70 -0.75 21.36
C ILE A 15 28.18 -0.88 21.33
N GLU A 16 27.55 -0.50 20.22
CA GLU A 16 26.16 -0.88 19.95
C GLU A 16 26.10 -2.40 19.85
N VAL A 17 25.94 -3.06 20.98
CA VAL A 17 25.63 -4.48 21.01
C VAL A 17 24.17 -4.60 20.68
N ASP A 18 23.88 -4.89 19.43
CA ASP A 18 22.54 -5.19 18.94
C ASP A 18 22.09 -6.53 19.59
N LEU A 19 21.41 -6.41 20.73
CA LEU A 19 20.86 -7.54 21.49
C LEU A 19 19.63 -8.17 20.85
N ALA A 20 19.13 -7.57 19.76
CA ALA A 20 17.97 -8.08 19.06
C ALA A 20 18.29 -9.44 18.42
N SER A 21 17.52 -10.45 18.77
CA SER A 21 17.55 -11.76 18.10
C SER A 21 17.33 -11.60 16.61
N SER A 22 17.94 -12.46 15.78
CA SER A 22 17.71 -12.48 14.32
C SER A 22 16.21 -12.50 13.99
N ARG A 23 15.42 -13.16 14.82
CA ARG A 23 13.96 -13.22 14.73
C ARG A 23 13.30 -11.84 14.99
N GLU A 24 13.82 -11.08 15.94
CA GLU A 24 13.29 -9.76 16.30
C GLU A 24 13.62 -8.73 15.23
N LYS A 25 14.79 -8.81 14.61
CA LYS A 25 15.18 -8.01 13.45
C LYS A 25 14.32 -8.29 12.23
N LEU A 26 14.08 -9.57 11.91
CA LEU A 26 13.19 -9.98 10.83
C LEU A 26 11.75 -9.52 11.10
N GLY A 27 11.25 -9.72 12.32
CA GLY A 27 9.92 -9.26 12.72
C GLY A 27 9.74 -7.75 12.57
N LYS A 28 10.75 -6.97 12.95
CA LYS A 28 10.72 -5.50 12.78
C LYS A 28 10.75 -5.07 11.31
N THR A 29 11.60 -5.69 10.51
CA THR A 29 11.74 -5.35 9.08
C THR A 29 10.52 -5.82 8.28
N LEU A 30 10.09 -7.07 8.45
CA LEU A 30 8.94 -7.62 7.74
C LEU A 30 7.61 -7.05 8.25
N GLY A 31 7.53 -6.73 9.56
CA GLY A 31 6.35 -6.11 10.16
C GLY A 31 6.04 -4.73 9.61
N GLY A 32 7.06 -3.97 9.19
CA GLY A 32 6.88 -2.70 8.49
C GLY A 32 6.61 -2.87 7.00
N LEU A 33 7.23 -3.86 6.36
CA LEU A 33 7.11 -4.12 4.94
C LEU A 33 5.69 -4.55 4.52
N LEU A 34 5.02 -5.38 5.32
CA LEU A 34 3.69 -5.89 4.99
C LEU A 34 2.63 -4.79 4.88
N PRO A 35 2.40 -3.94 5.91
CA PRO A 35 1.45 -2.84 5.78
C PRO A 35 1.77 -1.94 4.59
N TYR A 36 3.06 -1.69 4.33
CA TYR A 36 3.49 -0.91 3.17
C TYR A 36 3.07 -1.58 1.85
N LEU A 37 3.33 -2.88 1.67
CA LEU A 37 2.91 -3.62 0.48
C LEU A 37 1.39 -3.59 0.30
N PHE A 38 0.61 -3.72 1.38
CA PHE A 38 -0.84 -3.62 1.31
C PHE A 38 -1.31 -2.26 0.83
N ILE A 39 -0.74 -1.18 1.37
CA ILE A 39 -1.04 0.19 0.95
C ILE A 39 -0.72 0.36 -0.55
N MET A 40 0.43 -0.14 -0.98
CA MET A 40 0.86 -0.07 -2.38
C MET A 40 -0.08 -0.84 -3.31
N PHE A 41 -0.44 -2.08 -2.99
CA PHE A 41 -1.35 -2.87 -3.81
C PHE A 41 -2.78 -2.32 -3.82
N CYS A 42 -3.25 -1.78 -2.69
CA CYS A 42 -4.52 -1.10 -2.59
C CYS A 42 -4.58 0.13 -3.50
N PHE A 43 -3.54 0.97 -3.46
CA PHE A 43 -3.43 2.14 -4.33
C PHE A 43 -3.39 1.75 -5.81
N MET A 44 -2.52 0.80 -6.19
CA MET A 44 -2.40 0.33 -7.57
C MET A 44 -3.70 -0.29 -8.09
N GLY A 45 -4.40 -1.07 -7.26
CA GLY A 45 -5.68 -1.67 -7.61
C GLY A 45 -6.80 -0.67 -7.81
N ALA A 46 -6.79 0.44 -7.07
CA ALA A 46 -7.75 1.53 -7.21
C ALA A 46 -7.43 2.48 -8.38
N MET A 47 -6.17 2.59 -8.79
CA MET A 47 -5.70 3.58 -9.75
C MET A 47 -6.34 3.42 -11.13
N TYR A 48 -6.30 2.22 -11.70
CA TYR A 48 -6.84 1.99 -13.06
C TYR A 48 -8.37 2.22 -13.13
N PRO A 49 -9.19 1.66 -12.25
CA PRO A 49 -10.62 1.97 -12.24
C PRO A 49 -10.91 3.45 -12.03
N ALA A 50 -10.11 4.15 -11.20
CA ALA A 50 -10.28 5.58 -11.00
C ALA A 50 -10.03 6.38 -12.28
N ILE A 51 -8.97 6.06 -13.03
CA ILE A 51 -8.64 6.72 -14.29
C ILE A 51 -9.72 6.43 -15.34
N ASP A 52 -10.15 5.17 -15.45
CA ASP A 52 -11.13 4.75 -16.44
C ASP A 52 -12.52 5.38 -16.20
N LEU A 53 -13.00 5.37 -14.96
CA LEU A 53 -14.29 5.93 -14.58
C LEU A 53 -14.31 7.47 -14.49
N GLY A 54 -13.15 8.10 -14.35
CA GLY A 54 -13.03 9.56 -14.33
C GLY A 54 -12.74 10.11 -15.72
N ALA A 55 -11.50 10.06 -16.13
CA ALA A 55 -11.01 10.61 -17.40
C ALA A 55 -11.39 9.76 -18.61
N GLY A 56 -11.43 8.42 -18.48
CA GLY A 56 -11.74 7.53 -19.58
C GLY A 56 -13.14 7.71 -20.13
N GLU A 57 -14.14 7.99 -19.30
CA GLU A 57 -15.50 8.27 -19.77
C GLU A 57 -15.59 9.58 -20.55
N LYS A 58 -14.82 10.61 -20.18
CA LYS A 58 -14.74 11.86 -20.92
C LYS A 58 -14.11 11.65 -22.31
N GLU A 59 -12.99 10.90 -22.34
CA GLU A 59 -12.26 10.64 -23.58
C GLU A 59 -13.11 9.84 -24.58
N ARG A 60 -13.94 8.90 -24.10
CA ARG A 60 -14.85 8.11 -24.92
C ARG A 60 -16.16 8.80 -25.28
N GLY A 61 -16.42 9.99 -24.72
CA GLY A 61 -17.68 10.70 -24.94
C GLY A 61 -18.91 10.06 -24.26
N THR A 62 -18.70 9.05 -23.39
CA THR A 62 -19.79 8.35 -22.69
C THR A 62 -20.36 9.15 -21.51
N LEU A 63 -19.69 10.21 -21.11
CA LEU A 63 -20.15 11.10 -20.04
C LEU A 63 -21.52 11.72 -20.36
N GLU A 64 -21.76 12.10 -21.62
CA GLU A 64 -23.03 12.68 -22.05
C GLU A 64 -24.18 11.69 -21.91
N THR A 65 -23.95 10.43 -22.28
CA THR A 65 -24.92 9.34 -22.12
C THR A 65 -25.25 9.10 -20.65
N LEU A 66 -24.25 9.20 -19.78
CA LEU A 66 -24.43 9.03 -18.35
C LEU A 66 -25.25 10.15 -17.72
N LEU A 67 -25.09 11.38 -18.22
CA LEU A 67 -25.82 12.56 -17.74
C LEU A 67 -27.31 12.58 -18.14
N VAL A 68 -27.71 11.80 -19.16
CA VAL A 68 -29.12 11.64 -19.57
C VAL A 68 -29.81 10.49 -18.81
N ALA A 69 -29.05 9.68 -18.06
CA ALA A 69 -29.62 8.62 -17.26
C ALA A 69 -30.50 9.16 -16.13
N PRO A 70 -31.56 8.45 -15.73
CA PRO A 70 -32.47 8.88 -14.66
C PRO A 70 -31.83 8.67 -13.26
N ALA A 71 -30.60 9.16 -13.07
CA ALA A 71 -29.84 9.10 -11.83
C ALA A 71 -29.29 10.48 -11.47
N THR A 72 -29.23 10.77 -10.19
CA THR A 72 -28.64 12.03 -9.72
C THR A 72 -27.11 11.99 -9.87
N ARG A 73 -26.49 13.15 -10.04
CA ARG A 73 -25.02 13.26 -10.15
C ARG A 73 -24.30 12.69 -8.93
N ILE A 74 -24.92 12.79 -7.75
CA ILE A 74 -24.37 12.25 -6.51
C ILE A 74 -24.38 10.72 -6.52
N GLU A 75 -25.47 10.10 -6.98
CA GLU A 75 -25.58 8.64 -7.10
C GLU A 75 -24.53 8.09 -8.06
N ILE A 76 -24.31 8.75 -9.20
CA ILE A 76 -23.25 8.39 -10.15
C ILE A 76 -21.87 8.50 -9.49
N LEU A 77 -21.60 9.59 -8.77
CA LEU A 77 -20.32 9.79 -8.10
C LEU A 77 -20.08 8.75 -7.01
N ILE A 78 -21.08 8.44 -6.18
CA ILE A 78 -21.01 7.41 -5.14
C ILE A 78 -20.79 6.03 -5.77
N GLY A 79 -21.47 5.73 -6.88
CA GLY A 79 -21.26 4.49 -7.61
C GLY A 79 -19.83 4.32 -8.10
N LYS A 80 -19.25 5.34 -8.73
CA LYS A 80 -17.85 5.35 -9.18
C LYS A 80 -16.90 5.17 -8.01
N PHE A 81 -17.09 5.94 -6.95
CA PHE A 81 -16.30 5.84 -5.72
C PHE A 81 -16.36 4.44 -5.11
N GLY A 82 -17.56 3.83 -5.08
CA GLY A 82 -17.76 2.47 -4.60
C GLY A 82 -16.97 1.43 -5.40
N VAL A 83 -17.01 1.52 -6.74
CA VAL A 83 -16.26 0.61 -7.63
C VAL A 83 -14.75 0.73 -7.40
N ILE A 84 -14.23 1.95 -7.30
CA ILE A 84 -12.81 2.22 -7.07
C ILE A 84 -12.37 1.67 -5.71
N THR A 85 -13.18 1.90 -4.68
CA THR A 85 -12.91 1.40 -3.32
C THR A 85 -12.90 -0.14 -3.29
N LEU A 86 -13.91 -0.77 -3.90
CA LEU A 86 -13.97 -2.25 -3.99
C LEU A 86 -12.79 -2.83 -4.76
N ALA A 87 -12.38 -2.20 -5.85
CA ALA A 87 -11.21 -2.65 -6.62
C ALA A 87 -9.92 -2.58 -5.79
N GLY A 88 -9.72 -1.50 -5.02
CA GLY A 88 -8.59 -1.35 -4.11
C GLY A 88 -8.57 -2.42 -3.02
N ILE A 89 -9.71 -2.64 -2.35
CA ILE A 89 -9.86 -3.69 -1.31
C ILE A 89 -9.59 -5.08 -1.90
N THR A 90 -10.18 -5.38 -3.06
CA THR A 90 -10.02 -6.67 -3.72
C THR A 90 -8.55 -6.93 -4.09
N SER A 91 -7.85 -5.92 -4.63
CA SER A 91 -6.41 -6.02 -4.93
C SER A 91 -5.58 -6.30 -3.69
N ALA A 92 -5.86 -5.63 -2.58
CA ALA A 92 -5.15 -5.85 -1.33
C ALA A 92 -5.40 -7.25 -0.77
N ILE A 93 -6.63 -7.75 -0.82
CA ILE A 93 -6.98 -9.12 -0.38
C ILE A 93 -6.29 -10.15 -1.28
N LEU A 94 -6.32 -9.96 -2.60
CA LEU A 94 -5.65 -10.86 -3.54
C LEU A 94 -4.13 -10.88 -3.34
N SER A 95 -3.53 -9.75 -2.99
CA SER A 95 -2.10 -9.68 -2.67
C SER A 95 -1.76 -10.49 -1.42
N LEU A 96 -2.61 -10.42 -0.38
CA LEU A 96 -2.47 -11.24 0.83
C LEU A 96 -2.52 -12.73 0.48
N VAL A 97 -3.53 -13.15 -0.27
CA VAL A 97 -3.66 -14.54 -0.73
C VAL A 97 -2.43 -14.95 -1.54
N GLY A 98 -1.93 -14.08 -2.43
CA GLY A 98 -0.73 -14.33 -3.24
C GLY A 98 0.52 -14.55 -2.38
N ILE A 99 0.72 -13.74 -1.34
CA ILE A 99 1.84 -13.89 -0.41
C ILE A 99 1.74 -15.23 0.33
N VAL A 100 0.57 -15.58 0.84
CA VAL A 100 0.35 -16.85 1.54
C VAL A 100 0.61 -18.05 0.65
N VAL A 101 0.04 -18.05 -0.55
CA VAL A 101 0.25 -19.13 -1.53
C VAL A 101 1.73 -19.24 -1.92
N SER A 102 2.40 -18.12 -2.11
CA SER A 102 3.84 -18.09 -2.42
C SER A 102 4.67 -18.75 -1.32
N VAL A 103 4.39 -18.44 -0.05
CA VAL A 103 5.08 -19.05 1.10
C VAL A 103 4.83 -20.55 1.16
N LEU A 104 3.59 -21.01 0.90
CA LEU A 104 3.26 -22.44 0.92
C LEU A 104 3.87 -23.24 -0.24
N MET A 105 4.10 -22.60 -1.39
CA MET A 105 4.66 -23.25 -2.59
C MET A 105 6.19 -23.35 -2.59
N LEU A 106 6.87 -22.49 -1.87
CA LEU A 106 8.34 -22.48 -1.81
C LEU A 106 8.85 -23.51 -0.78
N THR A 107 9.45 -24.58 -1.24
CA THR A 107 9.99 -25.69 -0.40
C THR A 107 11.33 -25.38 0.27
N ALA A 108 11.99 -24.27 -0.06
CA ALA A 108 13.32 -23.89 0.42
C ALA A 108 13.34 -22.58 1.23
N ILE A 109 12.26 -22.28 1.96
CA ILE A 109 12.19 -21.07 2.77
C ILE A 109 12.74 -21.35 4.19
N PRO A 110 13.53 -20.43 4.78
CA PRO A 110 13.91 -20.49 6.18
C PRO A 110 12.66 -20.58 7.08
N GLU A 111 12.74 -21.42 8.12
CA GLU A 111 11.62 -21.62 9.08
C GLU A 111 11.13 -20.32 9.71
N GLU A 112 12.00 -19.32 9.83
CA GLU A 112 11.68 -17.99 10.35
C GLU A 112 10.63 -17.25 9.50
N ILE A 113 10.71 -17.37 8.17
CA ILE A 113 9.74 -16.74 7.24
C ILE A 113 8.40 -17.49 7.29
N ILE A 114 8.43 -18.80 7.43
CA ILE A 114 7.21 -19.61 7.57
C ILE A 114 6.47 -19.23 8.86
N GLN A 115 7.19 -19.10 9.98
CA GLN A 115 6.61 -18.69 11.26
C GLN A 115 6.01 -17.28 11.17
N PHE A 116 6.71 -16.35 10.50
CA PHE A 116 6.20 -15.00 10.26
C PHE A 116 4.92 -15.01 9.42
N ALA A 117 4.84 -15.84 8.39
CA ALA A 117 3.63 -15.98 7.59
C ALA A 117 2.44 -16.49 8.43
N PHE A 118 2.68 -17.43 9.35
CA PHE A 118 1.65 -17.88 10.29
C PHE A 118 1.24 -16.79 11.30
N GLU A 119 2.15 -15.94 11.74
CA GLU A 119 1.83 -14.80 12.61
C GLU A 119 0.94 -13.77 11.88
N VAL A 120 1.17 -13.54 10.59
CA VAL A 120 0.32 -12.68 9.75
C VAL A 120 -1.08 -13.25 9.58
N LEU A 121 -1.20 -14.58 9.51
CA LEU A 121 -2.47 -15.30 9.39
C LEU A 121 -3.26 -15.39 10.71
N GLN A 122 -2.72 -14.92 11.83
CA GLN A 122 -3.48 -14.88 13.08
C GLN A 122 -4.71 -13.99 12.93
N PRO A 123 -5.88 -14.41 13.46
CA PRO A 123 -7.13 -13.64 13.33
C PRO A 123 -7.01 -12.21 13.84
N VAL A 124 -6.22 -11.99 14.88
CA VAL A 124 -5.99 -10.67 15.47
C VAL A 124 -5.23 -9.77 14.50
N THR A 125 -4.16 -10.28 13.87
CA THR A 125 -3.37 -9.54 12.87
C THR A 125 -4.21 -9.21 11.64
N ILE A 126 -4.98 -10.16 11.14
CA ILE A 126 -5.90 -9.95 10.01
C ILE A 126 -6.94 -8.87 10.34
N PHE A 127 -7.49 -8.88 11.55
CA PHE A 127 -8.45 -7.87 11.99
C PHE A 127 -7.83 -6.46 11.98
N PHE A 128 -6.62 -6.29 12.53
CA PHE A 128 -5.91 -5.02 12.50
C PHE A 128 -5.58 -4.57 11.07
N LEU A 129 -5.13 -5.48 10.20
CA LEU A 129 -4.84 -5.19 8.80
C LEU A 129 -6.10 -4.72 8.06
N ILE A 130 -7.23 -5.39 8.21
CA ILE A 130 -8.49 -4.99 7.58
C ILE A 130 -8.97 -3.64 8.12
N THR A 131 -8.87 -3.42 9.44
CA THR A 131 -9.27 -2.16 10.07
C THR A 131 -8.43 -0.98 9.56
N LEU A 132 -7.14 -1.19 9.29
CA LEU A 132 -6.26 -0.20 8.69
C LEU A 132 -6.55 -0.01 7.19
N LEU A 133 -6.80 -1.10 6.47
CA LEU A 133 -6.98 -1.11 5.03
C LEU A 133 -8.20 -0.30 4.58
N ILE A 134 -9.34 -0.43 5.28
CA ILE A 134 -10.59 0.22 4.89
C ILE A 134 -10.44 1.75 4.79
N PRO A 135 -10.01 2.48 5.86
CA PRO A 135 -9.89 3.93 5.78
C PRO A 135 -8.83 4.40 4.78
N VAL A 136 -7.73 3.65 4.64
CA VAL A 136 -6.68 3.95 3.67
C VAL A 136 -7.20 3.81 2.23
N THR A 137 -7.96 2.74 1.95
CA THR A 137 -8.58 2.53 0.63
C THR A 137 -9.58 3.62 0.29
N ILE A 138 -10.43 4.00 1.25
CA ILE A 138 -11.41 5.08 1.10
C ILE A 138 -10.70 6.40 0.77
N PHE A 139 -9.63 6.71 1.49
CA PHE A 139 -8.83 7.91 1.25
C PHE A 139 -8.23 7.92 -0.17
N PHE A 140 -7.57 6.84 -0.58
CA PHE A 140 -6.97 6.76 -1.92
C PHE A 140 -8.03 6.75 -3.02
N ALA A 141 -9.14 6.04 -2.85
CA ALA A 141 -10.23 6.04 -3.82
C ALA A 141 -10.80 7.44 -4.05
N ALA A 142 -11.03 8.21 -2.97
CA ALA A 142 -11.50 9.58 -3.07
C ALA A 142 -10.48 10.48 -3.79
N MET A 143 -9.22 10.41 -3.39
CA MET A 143 -8.14 11.21 -3.97
C MET A 143 -7.94 10.89 -5.46
N LEU A 144 -7.86 9.60 -5.82
CA LEU A 144 -7.69 9.15 -7.19
C LEU A 144 -8.88 9.54 -8.07
N LEU A 145 -10.10 9.43 -7.55
CA LEU A 145 -11.31 9.83 -8.28
C LEU A 145 -11.31 11.34 -8.57
N ILE A 146 -10.96 12.18 -7.58
CA ILE A 146 -10.87 13.63 -7.76
C ILE A 146 -9.84 13.97 -8.83
N LEU A 147 -8.63 13.42 -8.75
CA LEU A 147 -7.57 13.67 -9.73
C LEU A 147 -7.95 13.21 -11.13
N SER A 148 -8.63 12.07 -11.23
CA SER A 148 -9.10 11.51 -12.50
C SER A 148 -10.23 12.34 -13.12
N ILE A 149 -11.16 12.86 -12.33
CA ILE A 149 -12.23 13.74 -12.82
C ILE A 149 -11.66 15.09 -13.32
N TYR A 150 -10.56 15.56 -12.75
CA TYR A 150 -9.93 16.80 -13.20
C TYR A 150 -9.29 16.66 -14.59
N ALA A 151 -8.74 15.50 -14.92
CA ALA A 151 -8.12 15.21 -16.20
C ALA A 151 -9.15 15.11 -17.34
N ASN A 152 -8.71 15.42 -18.57
CA ASN A 152 -9.54 15.35 -19.77
C ASN A 152 -9.31 14.09 -20.61
N SER A 153 -8.19 13.39 -20.37
CA SER A 153 -7.84 12.16 -21.07
C SER A 153 -7.22 11.14 -20.12
N PHE A 154 -7.23 9.88 -20.52
CA PHE A 154 -6.61 8.79 -19.76
C PHE A 154 -5.11 9.04 -19.51
N LYS A 155 -4.39 9.51 -20.55
CA LYS A 155 -2.96 9.83 -20.44
C LYS A 155 -2.69 11.00 -19.50
N GLU A 156 -3.53 12.01 -19.52
CA GLU A 156 -3.42 13.17 -18.63
C GLU A 156 -3.65 12.75 -17.17
N ALA A 157 -4.69 11.96 -16.90
CA ALA A 157 -4.96 11.41 -15.57
C ALA A 157 -3.78 10.56 -15.06
N GLN A 158 -3.24 9.69 -15.90
CA GLN A 158 -2.07 8.89 -15.55
C GLN A 158 -0.84 9.76 -15.24
N SER A 159 -0.62 10.82 -16.01
CA SER A 159 0.50 11.75 -15.78
C SER A 159 0.36 12.50 -14.46
N ILE A 160 -0.86 12.89 -14.08
CA ILE A 160 -1.14 13.58 -12.81
C ILE A 160 -0.96 12.63 -11.61
N ILE A 161 -1.34 11.36 -11.77
CA ILE A 161 -1.29 10.34 -10.70
C ILE A 161 0.11 9.73 -10.55
N THR A 162 0.93 9.73 -11.62
CA THR A 162 2.29 9.13 -11.60
C THR A 162 3.21 9.67 -10.49
N PRO A 163 3.31 10.98 -10.21
CA PRO A 163 4.12 11.49 -9.10
C PRO A 163 3.68 10.95 -7.74
N LEU A 164 2.38 10.77 -7.56
CA LEU A 164 1.80 10.21 -6.35
C LEU A 164 2.17 8.72 -6.20
N ASN A 165 2.12 7.98 -7.30
CA ASN A 165 2.55 6.58 -7.35
C ASN A 165 4.03 6.46 -6.95
N ILE A 166 4.89 7.32 -7.48
CA ILE A 166 6.32 7.36 -7.13
C ILE A 166 6.50 7.70 -5.64
N ALA A 167 5.75 8.67 -5.11
CA ALA A 167 5.82 9.04 -3.70
C ALA A 167 5.42 7.89 -2.75
N ILE A 168 4.45 7.06 -3.15
CA ILE A 168 4.04 5.88 -2.38
C ILE A 168 5.04 4.74 -2.56
N LEU A 169 5.70 4.63 -3.73
CA LEU A 169 6.67 3.58 -4.01
C LEU A 169 7.99 3.76 -3.29
N ILE A 170 8.35 4.98 -2.87
CA ILE A 170 9.57 5.25 -2.12
C ILE A 170 9.25 5.12 -0.63
N PRO A 171 9.64 4.02 0.02
CA PRO A 171 9.52 3.93 1.48
C PRO A 171 10.47 4.95 2.12
N ILE A 172 9.93 5.82 2.94
CA ILE A 172 10.71 6.80 3.73
C ILE A 172 11.38 6.08 4.89
#